data_66012746002b02d19c2c73e6cfc1479b
#
_entry.id   66012746002b02d19c2c73e6cfc1479b
#
_cell.length_a   1.000
_cell.length_b   1.000
_cell.length_c   1.000
_cell.angle_alpha   90.00
_cell.angle_beta   90.00
_cell.angle_gamma   90.00
#
_symmetry.space_group_name_H-M   'P 1'
#
loop_
_entity.id
_entity.type
_entity.pdbx_description
1 polymer ?
#
loop_
_entity_poly.entity_id
_entity_poly.type
_entity_poly.pdbx_seq_one_letter_code
_entity_poly.pdbx_strand_id
1 'polypeptide(L)'
;MKLLISNDDGIFAQGIRSLANHLAEVGHEVKVVCPDQERSATGHGLTLHQPIRAEKVESVFHPQVKAWACSGTPADCVKLALFGLLDTRPDFVLAGVNHGPNLGTDVLYSGTVSAAMEGMIEGIPSIALSLGSYSARQFQASVRFAERLLKQLEKCPLSQVMLLNVNIPAVPEEDILGVMIARQGIRRYIDIFEKRVDPRGKTYYWLAGEVLEEAEDPQKTLINDDLPTDVQALRQNYITMTPLQYNLTHTTGLKELQTWHNEQITD
;
A
#
# COMPACT_ATOMS: atom_id res chain seq x y z
N MET A 1 -4.16 -20.01 6.79
CA MET A 1 -4.80 -18.71 7.09
C MET A 1 -5.79 -18.34 5.99
N LYS A 2 -6.79 -17.50 6.28
CA LYS A 2 -7.71 -16.89 5.32
C LYS A 2 -7.17 -15.52 4.94
N LEU A 3 -6.93 -15.28 3.66
CA LEU A 3 -6.30 -14.06 3.17
C LEU A 3 -7.25 -13.34 2.20
N LEU A 4 -7.45 -12.04 2.41
CA LEU A 4 -8.02 -11.14 1.43
C LEU A 4 -6.88 -10.39 0.73
N ILE A 5 -6.83 -10.47 -0.59
CA ILE A 5 -5.81 -9.80 -1.39
C ILE A 5 -6.47 -8.78 -2.31
N SER A 6 -5.90 -7.56 -2.35
CA SER A 6 -6.30 -6.47 -3.22
C SER A 6 -5.06 -5.81 -3.87
N ASN A 7 -5.27 -4.84 -4.76
CA ASN A 7 -4.23 -4.00 -5.36
C ASN A 7 -4.84 -2.75 -5.98
N ASP A 8 -4.02 -1.90 -6.59
CA ASP A 8 -4.44 -0.78 -7.45
C ASP A 8 -4.01 -0.94 -8.92
N ASP A 9 -3.13 -1.87 -9.23
CA ASP A 9 -2.74 -2.21 -10.62
C ASP A 9 -3.85 -2.92 -11.40
N GLY A 10 -4.92 -3.35 -10.74
CA GLY A 10 -6.06 -4.08 -11.32
C GLY A 10 -5.94 -5.60 -11.26
N ILE A 11 -7.08 -6.28 -11.41
CA ILE A 11 -7.25 -7.72 -11.22
C ILE A 11 -6.36 -8.58 -12.13
N PHE A 12 -6.02 -8.09 -13.32
CA PHE A 12 -5.20 -8.81 -14.29
C PHE A 12 -3.71 -8.55 -14.19
N ALA A 13 -3.27 -7.68 -13.27
CA ALA A 13 -1.86 -7.35 -13.06
C ALA A 13 -1.04 -8.58 -12.65
N GLN A 14 0.22 -8.61 -13.08
CA GLN A 14 1.11 -9.75 -12.80
C GLN A 14 1.42 -9.87 -11.31
N GLY A 15 1.60 -8.75 -10.60
CA GLY A 15 1.96 -8.73 -9.19
C GLY A 15 0.95 -9.46 -8.31
N ILE A 16 -0.36 -9.12 -8.46
CA ILE A 16 -1.41 -9.75 -7.66
C ILE A 16 -1.60 -11.22 -8.02
N ARG A 17 -1.50 -11.58 -9.31
CA ARG A 17 -1.60 -12.99 -9.74
C ARG A 17 -0.47 -13.82 -9.16
N SER A 18 0.77 -13.31 -9.19
CA SER A 18 1.92 -13.99 -8.61
C SER A 18 1.74 -14.21 -7.10
N LEU A 19 1.28 -13.18 -6.38
CA LEU A 19 1.06 -13.27 -4.93
C LEU A 19 -0.07 -14.25 -4.59
N ALA A 20 -1.24 -14.09 -5.20
CA ALA A 20 -2.42 -14.90 -4.89
C ALA A 20 -2.21 -16.38 -5.22
N ASN A 21 -1.62 -16.68 -6.38
CA ASN A 21 -1.37 -18.05 -6.80
C ASN A 21 -0.37 -18.74 -5.86
N HIS A 22 0.75 -18.09 -5.56
CA HIS A 22 1.75 -18.67 -4.66
C HIS A 22 1.17 -18.94 -3.26
N LEU A 23 0.43 -17.98 -2.70
CA LEU A 23 -0.15 -18.16 -1.36
C LEU A 23 -1.23 -19.24 -1.34
N ALA A 24 -1.96 -19.44 -2.43
CA ALA A 24 -2.89 -20.58 -2.57
C ALA A 24 -2.13 -21.91 -2.70
N GLU A 25 -1.06 -21.98 -3.49
CA GLU A 25 -0.21 -23.16 -3.66
C GLU A 25 0.41 -23.64 -2.35
N VAL A 26 0.79 -22.72 -1.45
CA VAL A 26 1.32 -23.05 -0.13
C VAL A 26 0.23 -23.29 0.93
N GLY A 27 -1.04 -23.37 0.52
CA GLY A 27 -2.15 -23.88 1.35
C GLY A 27 -2.95 -22.80 2.10
N HIS A 28 -2.86 -21.53 1.73
CA HIS A 28 -3.75 -20.49 2.29
C HIS A 28 -5.10 -20.47 1.55
N GLU A 29 -6.18 -20.13 2.27
CA GLU A 29 -7.47 -19.79 1.66
C GLU A 29 -7.39 -18.35 1.14
N VAL A 30 -7.32 -18.19 -0.18
CA VAL A 30 -7.12 -16.89 -0.82
C VAL A 30 -8.39 -16.41 -1.49
N LYS A 31 -8.78 -15.18 -1.19
CA LYS A 31 -9.82 -14.43 -1.89
C LYS A 31 -9.22 -13.13 -2.42
N VAL A 32 -9.51 -12.81 -3.67
CA VAL A 32 -8.99 -11.63 -4.37
C VAL A 32 -10.16 -10.73 -4.73
N VAL A 33 -10.09 -9.47 -4.31
CA VAL A 33 -11.08 -8.44 -4.68
C VAL A 33 -10.32 -7.17 -5.05
N CYS A 34 -10.32 -6.85 -6.34
CA CYS A 34 -9.50 -5.78 -6.90
C CYS A 34 -10.28 -4.90 -7.86
N PRO A 35 -9.78 -3.70 -8.16
CA PRO A 35 -10.29 -2.92 -9.27
C PRO A 35 -10.23 -3.71 -10.60
N ASP A 36 -11.21 -3.47 -11.45
CA ASP A 36 -11.31 -4.06 -12.81
C ASP A 36 -10.20 -3.55 -13.75
N GLN A 37 -9.62 -2.41 -13.45
CA GLN A 37 -8.54 -1.75 -14.18
C GLN A 37 -7.60 -1.04 -13.21
N GLU A 38 -6.46 -0.57 -13.70
CA GLU A 38 -5.51 0.22 -12.92
C GLU A 38 -6.15 1.49 -12.35
N ARG A 39 -5.87 1.75 -11.06
CA ARG A 39 -6.36 2.88 -10.26
C ARG A 39 -5.20 3.57 -9.53
N SER A 40 -4.12 3.86 -10.24
CA SER A 40 -2.95 4.52 -9.68
C SER A 40 -3.27 5.92 -9.13
N ALA A 41 -2.57 6.30 -8.06
CA ALA A 41 -2.68 7.61 -7.40
C ALA A 41 -4.09 8.01 -6.95
N THR A 42 -4.94 7.04 -6.61
CA THR A 42 -6.30 7.32 -6.10
C THR A 42 -6.34 7.69 -4.62
N GLY A 43 -5.24 7.48 -3.89
CA GLY A 43 -5.22 7.65 -2.44
C GLY A 43 -6.29 6.80 -1.75
N HIS A 44 -6.73 7.19 -0.56
CA HIS A 44 -7.75 6.49 0.23
C HIS A 44 -9.16 7.03 -0.07
N GLY A 45 -9.53 7.10 -1.38
CA GLY A 45 -10.84 7.57 -1.82
C GLY A 45 -11.89 6.45 -1.81
N LEU A 46 -13.15 6.81 -1.51
CA LEU A 46 -14.31 5.92 -1.57
C LEU A 46 -15.30 6.39 -2.65
N THR A 47 -15.97 5.44 -3.30
CA THR A 47 -17.02 5.68 -4.29
C THR A 47 -18.38 5.77 -3.60
N LEU A 48 -18.89 7.00 -3.40
CA LEU A 48 -20.15 7.25 -2.69
C LEU A 48 -21.33 7.61 -3.59
N HIS A 49 -21.07 8.10 -4.81
CA HIS A 49 -22.10 8.68 -5.67
C HIS A 49 -22.55 7.80 -6.83
N GLN A 50 -22.01 6.59 -6.92
CA GLN A 50 -22.38 5.60 -7.94
C GLN A 50 -22.27 4.18 -7.36
N PRO A 51 -23.03 3.21 -7.91
CA PRO A 51 -22.94 1.83 -7.47
C PRO A 51 -21.61 1.20 -7.86
N ILE A 52 -21.09 0.33 -7.00
CA ILE A 52 -19.92 -0.51 -7.28
C ILE A 52 -20.42 -1.85 -7.83
N ARG A 53 -19.87 -2.26 -8.96
CA ARG A 53 -20.10 -3.57 -9.56
C ARG A 53 -18.96 -4.51 -9.19
N ALA A 54 -19.28 -5.78 -8.96
CA ALA A 54 -18.30 -6.83 -8.73
C ALA A 54 -18.64 -8.04 -9.59
N GLU A 55 -17.71 -8.46 -10.41
CA GLU A 55 -17.85 -9.60 -11.32
C GLU A 55 -16.84 -10.67 -10.95
N LYS A 56 -17.28 -11.94 -10.92
CA LYS A 56 -16.37 -13.06 -10.67
C LYS A 56 -15.38 -13.21 -11.82
N VAL A 57 -14.13 -13.46 -11.47
CA VAL A 57 -13.04 -13.70 -12.41
C VAL A 57 -12.61 -15.16 -12.29
N GLU A 58 -12.78 -15.91 -13.35
CA GLU A 58 -12.38 -17.32 -13.44
C GLU A 58 -11.16 -17.45 -14.37
N SER A 59 -10.43 -18.54 -14.25
CA SER A 59 -9.31 -18.94 -15.15
C SER A 59 -8.00 -18.11 -15.14
N VAL A 60 -7.88 -17.05 -14.36
CA VAL A 60 -6.67 -16.20 -14.31
C VAL A 60 -5.78 -16.54 -13.10
N PHE A 61 -6.39 -17.09 -12.07
CA PHE A 61 -5.76 -17.46 -10.81
C PHE A 61 -5.71 -18.98 -10.63
N HIS A 62 -4.98 -19.41 -9.60
CA HIS A 62 -4.99 -20.79 -9.14
C HIS A 62 -6.43 -21.27 -8.86
N PRO A 63 -6.82 -22.52 -9.18
CA PRO A 63 -8.21 -23.00 -9.05
C PRO A 63 -8.87 -22.85 -7.67
N GLN A 64 -8.08 -22.76 -6.61
CA GLN A 64 -8.58 -22.56 -5.25
C GLN A 64 -8.82 -21.09 -4.90
N VAL A 65 -8.36 -20.15 -5.72
CA VAL A 65 -8.54 -18.70 -5.49
C VAL A 65 -9.94 -18.30 -5.96
N LYS A 66 -10.69 -17.60 -5.12
CA LYS A 66 -11.93 -16.92 -5.51
C LYS A 66 -11.63 -15.46 -5.78
N ALA A 67 -11.95 -14.97 -6.97
CA ALA A 67 -11.59 -13.62 -7.40
C ALA A 67 -12.78 -12.82 -7.92
N TRP A 68 -12.78 -11.50 -7.65
CA TRP A 68 -13.76 -10.54 -8.17
C TRP A 68 -13.05 -9.27 -8.68
N ALA A 69 -13.48 -8.83 -9.86
CA ALA A 69 -13.12 -7.53 -10.43
C ALA A 69 -14.19 -6.51 -10.05
N CYS A 70 -13.80 -5.36 -9.52
CA CYS A 70 -14.71 -4.32 -9.03
C CYS A 70 -14.51 -2.99 -9.77
N SER A 71 -15.58 -2.26 -9.99
CA SER A 71 -15.53 -0.94 -10.64
C SER A 71 -15.09 0.20 -9.69
N GLY A 72 -14.87 -0.09 -8.39
CA GLY A 72 -14.49 0.86 -7.36
C GLY A 72 -12.99 1.11 -7.23
N THR A 73 -12.62 1.88 -6.22
CA THR A 73 -11.23 2.11 -5.79
C THR A 73 -10.67 0.86 -5.08
N PRO A 74 -9.35 0.79 -4.82
CA PRO A 74 -8.77 -0.26 -3.99
C PRO A 74 -9.37 -0.35 -2.58
N ALA A 75 -9.65 0.78 -1.93
CA ALA A 75 -10.32 0.83 -0.63
C ALA A 75 -11.76 0.30 -0.71
N ASP A 76 -12.52 0.68 -1.77
CA ASP A 76 -13.85 0.13 -2.03
C ASP A 76 -13.83 -1.38 -2.18
N CYS A 77 -12.82 -1.93 -2.85
CA CYS A 77 -12.69 -3.38 -3.06
C CYS A 77 -12.54 -4.12 -1.74
N VAL A 78 -11.69 -3.63 -0.84
CA VAL A 78 -11.53 -4.23 0.49
C VAL A 78 -12.82 -4.10 1.31
N LYS A 79 -13.43 -2.93 1.33
CA LYS A 79 -14.68 -2.68 2.04
C LYS A 79 -15.82 -3.55 1.50
N LEU A 80 -15.99 -3.63 0.19
CA LEU A 80 -16.98 -4.50 -0.45
C LEU A 80 -16.70 -5.98 -0.14
N ALA A 81 -15.43 -6.40 -0.15
CA ALA A 81 -15.07 -7.76 0.25
C ALA A 81 -15.56 -8.08 1.66
N LEU A 82 -15.20 -7.22 2.63
CA LEU A 82 -15.47 -7.48 4.05
C LEU A 82 -16.97 -7.45 4.41
N PHE A 83 -17.75 -6.62 3.75
CA PHE A 83 -19.16 -6.38 4.12
C PHE A 83 -20.17 -6.93 3.12
N GLY A 84 -19.75 -7.34 1.92
CA GLY A 84 -20.67 -7.75 0.85
C GLY A 84 -20.36 -9.08 0.17
N LEU A 85 -19.12 -9.54 0.15
CA LEU A 85 -18.71 -10.70 -0.64
C LEU A 85 -18.20 -11.88 0.19
N LEU A 86 -17.62 -11.63 1.37
CA LEU A 86 -17.02 -12.66 2.19
C LEU A 86 -17.98 -13.14 3.29
N ASP A 87 -18.15 -14.46 3.42
CA ASP A 87 -18.93 -15.08 4.50
C ASP A 87 -18.18 -15.10 5.82
N THR A 88 -16.86 -15.00 5.78
CA THR A 88 -15.98 -15.07 6.96
C THR A 88 -14.90 -14.03 6.90
N ARG A 89 -14.58 -13.44 8.05
CA ARG A 89 -13.51 -12.46 8.20
C ARG A 89 -12.15 -13.07 7.84
N PRO A 90 -11.30 -12.40 7.07
CA PRO A 90 -9.93 -12.85 6.80
C PRO A 90 -9.04 -12.64 8.04
N ASP A 91 -7.98 -13.44 8.13
CA ASP A 91 -6.94 -13.30 9.15
C ASP A 91 -6.01 -12.12 8.83
N PHE A 92 -5.77 -11.87 7.53
CA PHE A 92 -4.96 -10.77 7.02
C PHE A 92 -5.56 -10.16 5.76
N VAL A 93 -5.35 -8.85 5.58
CA VAL A 93 -5.50 -8.15 4.29
C VAL A 93 -4.11 -7.90 3.71
N LEU A 94 -3.87 -8.38 2.49
CA LEU A 94 -2.67 -8.07 1.73
C LEU A 94 -3.03 -7.19 0.54
N ALA A 95 -2.23 -6.17 0.28
CA ALA A 95 -2.37 -5.33 -0.90
C ALA A 95 -1.10 -5.38 -1.75
N GLY A 96 -1.21 -5.71 -3.02
CA GLY A 96 -0.08 -5.79 -3.94
C GLY A 96 0.03 -7.13 -4.69
N VAL A 97 1.19 -7.53 -5.23
CA VAL A 97 2.45 -6.75 -5.19
C VAL A 97 2.36 -5.61 -6.19
N ASN A 98 2.48 -4.38 -5.72
CA ASN A 98 2.46 -3.19 -6.55
C ASN A 98 3.67 -3.12 -7.49
N HIS A 99 3.45 -2.65 -8.71
CA HIS A 99 4.49 -2.39 -9.67
C HIS A 99 5.04 -0.98 -9.52
N GLY A 100 5.98 -0.80 -8.62
CA GLY A 100 6.60 0.44 -8.18
C GLY A 100 6.61 0.56 -6.66
N PRO A 101 7.60 1.25 -6.08
CA PRO A 101 7.69 1.41 -4.64
C PRO A 101 6.65 2.40 -4.10
N ASN A 102 6.20 2.15 -2.87
CA ASN A 102 5.39 3.08 -2.08
C ASN A 102 6.18 3.51 -0.86
N LEU A 103 6.90 4.62 -0.97
CA LEU A 103 7.89 5.12 0.00
C LEU A 103 7.57 6.55 0.43
N GLY A 104 7.94 6.87 1.65
CA GLY A 104 7.85 8.24 2.15
C GLY A 104 6.45 8.83 1.98
N THR A 105 6.36 10.07 1.49
CA THR A 105 5.08 10.76 1.28
C THR A 105 4.22 10.18 0.18
N ASP A 106 4.75 9.33 -0.72
CA ASP A 106 3.96 8.67 -1.78
C ASP A 106 2.90 7.72 -1.19
N VAL A 107 3.12 7.24 0.02
CA VAL A 107 2.16 6.45 0.80
C VAL A 107 0.77 7.11 0.85
N LEU A 108 0.70 8.45 0.90
CA LEU A 108 -0.56 9.20 0.97
C LEU A 108 -1.37 9.13 -0.34
N TYR A 109 -0.71 8.87 -1.46
CA TYR A 109 -1.34 8.78 -2.78
C TYR A 109 -1.56 7.32 -3.23
N SER A 110 -0.95 6.36 -2.54
CA SER A 110 -0.95 4.95 -2.93
C SER A 110 -2.30 4.28 -2.76
N GLY A 111 -2.84 3.72 -3.83
CA GLY A 111 -4.01 2.85 -3.78
C GLY A 111 -3.71 1.50 -3.10
N THR A 112 -2.51 0.96 -3.29
CA THR A 112 -2.05 -0.27 -2.61
C THR A 112 -2.02 -0.10 -1.09
N VAL A 113 -1.38 0.98 -0.59
CA VAL A 113 -1.34 1.25 0.84
C VAL A 113 -2.74 1.51 1.39
N SER A 114 -3.58 2.21 0.62
CA SER A 114 -4.97 2.51 1.01
C SER A 114 -5.83 1.26 1.14
N ALA A 115 -5.68 0.28 0.24
CA ALA A 115 -6.36 -1.01 0.36
C ALA A 115 -5.97 -1.75 1.65
N ALA A 116 -4.68 -1.78 1.98
CA ALA A 116 -4.20 -2.38 3.22
C ALA A 116 -4.66 -1.56 4.45
N MET A 117 -4.68 -0.24 4.35
CA MET A 117 -5.13 0.65 5.41
C MET A 117 -6.63 0.45 5.73
N GLU A 118 -7.46 0.19 4.72
CA GLU A 118 -8.87 -0.14 4.92
C GLU A 118 -9.04 -1.41 5.76
N GLY A 119 -8.23 -2.44 5.50
CA GLY A 119 -8.20 -3.64 6.35
C GLY A 119 -7.81 -3.34 7.80
N MET A 120 -6.80 -2.50 8.01
CA MET A 120 -6.37 -2.07 9.35
C MET A 120 -7.46 -1.25 10.08
N ILE A 121 -8.15 -0.34 9.40
CA ILE A 121 -9.27 0.43 9.96
C ILE A 121 -10.36 -0.51 10.46
N GLU A 122 -10.63 -1.58 9.72
CA GLU A 122 -11.60 -2.61 10.11
C GLU A 122 -11.04 -3.61 11.14
N GLY A 123 -9.86 -3.34 11.72
CA GLY A 123 -9.26 -4.14 12.79
C GLY A 123 -8.66 -5.46 12.31
N ILE A 124 -8.21 -5.55 11.06
CA ILE A 124 -7.53 -6.72 10.49
C ILE A 124 -6.05 -6.36 10.25
N PRO A 125 -5.09 -7.18 10.72
CA PRO A 125 -3.69 -6.97 10.40
C PRO A 125 -3.48 -6.93 8.88
N SER A 126 -2.73 -5.93 8.40
CA SER A 126 -2.65 -5.67 6.97
C SER A 126 -1.21 -5.47 6.51
N ILE A 127 -0.92 -5.86 5.26
CA ILE A 127 0.40 -5.76 4.66
C ILE A 127 0.25 -5.15 3.26
N ALA A 128 0.89 -4.01 3.01
CA ALA A 128 1.09 -3.48 1.68
C ALA A 128 2.45 -3.95 1.14
N LEU A 129 2.47 -4.53 -0.05
CA LEU A 129 3.64 -5.12 -0.70
C LEU A 129 3.91 -4.41 -2.01
N SER A 130 5.13 -3.90 -2.20
CA SER A 130 5.52 -3.13 -3.38
C SER A 130 6.88 -3.57 -3.91
N LEU A 131 7.02 -3.69 -5.23
CA LEU A 131 8.29 -3.92 -5.89
C LEU A 131 9.02 -2.58 -6.07
N GLY A 132 10.29 -2.50 -5.68
CA GLY A 132 11.12 -1.30 -5.69
C GLY A 132 11.53 -0.82 -7.10
N SER A 133 10.69 -1.03 -8.12
CA SER A 133 10.99 -0.63 -9.50
C SER A 133 9.73 -0.50 -10.34
N TYR A 134 9.68 0.53 -11.17
CA TYR A 134 8.63 0.73 -12.19
C TYR A 134 8.91 -0.01 -13.52
N SER A 135 10.08 -0.59 -13.69
CA SER A 135 10.47 -1.28 -14.93
C SER A 135 10.63 -2.79 -14.77
N ALA A 136 11.04 -3.26 -13.60
CA ALA A 136 11.21 -4.69 -13.31
C ALA A 136 9.86 -5.40 -13.23
N ARG A 137 9.84 -6.67 -13.63
CA ARG A 137 8.62 -7.52 -13.66
C ARG A 137 8.81 -8.83 -12.90
N GLN A 138 9.88 -8.97 -12.13
CA GLN A 138 10.18 -10.16 -11.35
C GLN A 138 9.61 -10.00 -9.94
N PHE A 139 8.49 -10.66 -9.66
CA PHE A 139 7.81 -10.58 -8.36
C PHE A 139 8.19 -11.70 -7.38
N GLN A 140 9.10 -12.62 -7.78
CA GLN A 140 9.39 -13.82 -6.99
C GLN A 140 9.95 -13.52 -5.59
N ALA A 141 10.91 -12.59 -5.48
CA ALA A 141 11.44 -12.18 -4.17
C ALA A 141 10.34 -11.63 -3.25
N SER A 142 9.44 -10.79 -3.81
CA SER A 142 8.31 -10.20 -3.07
C SER A 142 7.34 -11.27 -2.56
N VAL A 143 7.01 -12.24 -3.41
CA VAL A 143 6.07 -13.32 -3.10
C VAL A 143 6.64 -14.25 -2.03
N ARG A 144 7.91 -14.66 -2.15
CA ARG A 144 8.59 -15.48 -1.13
C ARG A 144 8.75 -14.73 0.19
N PHE A 145 9.00 -13.43 0.13
CA PHE A 145 9.05 -12.63 1.35
C PHE A 145 7.70 -12.56 2.04
N ALA A 146 6.60 -12.34 1.30
CA ALA A 146 5.25 -12.35 1.84
C ALA A 146 4.92 -13.67 2.56
N GLU A 147 5.26 -14.81 1.96
CA GLU A 147 5.11 -16.14 2.59
C GLU A 147 5.91 -16.25 3.90
N ARG A 148 7.20 -15.86 3.89
CA ARG A 148 8.05 -15.89 5.09
C ARG A 148 7.50 -14.99 6.19
N LEU A 149 7.05 -13.79 5.83
CA LEU A 149 6.47 -12.83 6.78
C LEU A 149 5.18 -13.38 7.41
N LEU A 150 4.27 -13.94 6.61
CA LEU A 150 3.03 -14.55 7.11
C LEU A 150 3.33 -15.71 8.06
N LYS A 151 4.28 -16.60 7.73
CA LYS A 151 4.72 -17.68 8.62
C LYS A 151 5.29 -17.18 9.94
N GLN A 152 6.02 -16.05 9.90
CA GLN A 152 6.57 -15.42 11.11
C GLN A 152 5.45 -14.81 11.97
N LEU A 153 4.50 -14.12 11.33
CA LEU A 153 3.36 -13.51 12.03
C LEU A 153 2.40 -14.56 12.63
N GLU A 154 2.28 -15.74 12.03
CA GLU A 154 1.53 -16.85 12.58
C GLU A 154 2.18 -17.41 13.86
N LYS A 155 3.52 -17.51 13.89
CA LYS A 155 4.27 -17.99 15.05
C LYS A 155 4.39 -16.97 16.17
N CYS A 156 4.55 -15.70 15.79
CA CYS A 156 4.74 -14.58 16.69
C CYS A 156 3.79 -13.44 16.30
N PRO A 157 2.52 -13.51 16.69
CA PRO A 157 1.54 -12.47 16.37
C PRO A 157 1.94 -11.12 16.95
N LEU A 158 1.66 -10.05 16.20
CA LEU A 158 1.84 -8.69 16.69
C LEU A 158 0.84 -8.42 17.83
N SER A 159 1.29 -7.68 18.84
CA SER A 159 0.46 -7.33 20.00
C SER A 159 -0.69 -6.36 19.67
N GLN A 160 -0.60 -5.67 18.55
CA GLN A 160 -1.60 -4.72 18.07
C GLN A 160 -1.87 -4.93 16.59
N VAL A 161 -3.08 -4.61 16.16
CA VAL A 161 -3.41 -4.51 14.74
C VAL A 161 -2.62 -3.36 14.13
N MET A 162 -1.88 -3.62 13.07
CA MET A 162 -1.11 -2.62 12.35
C MET A 162 -1.05 -2.91 10.86
N LEU A 163 -0.71 -1.89 10.10
CA LEU A 163 -0.36 -1.98 8.69
C LEU A 163 1.16 -2.00 8.58
N LEU A 164 1.70 -3.01 7.91
CA LEU A 164 3.10 -3.06 7.50
C LEU A 164 3.21 -2.65 6.04
N ASN A 165 3.90 -1.55 5.77
CA ASN A 165 4.27 -1.14 4.42
C ASN A 165 5.63 -1.75 4.07
N VAL A 166 5.66 -2.64 3.09
CA VAL A 166 6.83 -3.44 2.73
C VAL A 166 7.22 -3.14 1.29
N ASN A 167 8.46 -2.68 1.10
CA ASN A 167 9.02 -2.47 -0.24
C ASN A 167 10.19 -3.42 -0.45
N ILE A 168 10.19 -4.15 -1.57
CA ILE A 168 11.17 -5.17 -1.89
C ILE A 168 12.07 -4.66 -3.03
N PRO A 169 13.41 -4.64 -2.85
CA PRO A 169 14.33 -4.22 -3.91
C PRO A 169 14.16 -5.08 -5.16
N ALA A 170 14.23 -4.46 -6.34
CA ALA A 170 14.15 -5.15 -7.63
C ALA A 170 15.53 -5.62 -8.09
N VAL A 171 16.21 -6.36 -7.25
CA VAL A 171 17.51 -7.00 -7.51
C VAL A 171 17.40 -8.52 -7.38
N PRO A 172 18.36 -9.32 -7.85
CA PRO A 172 18.43 -10.75 -7.55
C PRO A 172 18.31 -11.01 -6.05
N GLU A 173 17.66 -12.12 -5.66
CA GLU A 173 17.37 -12.40 -4.24
C GLU A 173 18.65 -12.53 -3.40
N GLU A 174 19.73 -13.00 -3.99
CA GLU A 174 21.08 -13.08 -3.40
C GLU A 174 21.72 -11.72 -3.10
N ASP A 175 21.28 -10.67 -3.79
CA ASP A 175 21.78 -9.30 -3.62
C ASP A 175 20.93 -8.49 -2.62
N ILE A 176 19.84 -9.07 -2.10
CA ILE A 176 19.03 -8.46 -1.04
C ILE A 176 19.77 -8.63 0.29
N LEU A 177 20.18 -7.52 0.90
CA LEU A 177 21.01 -7.51 2.11
C LEU A 177 20.26 -7.91 3.40
N GLY A 178 18.94 -8.10 3.32
CA GLY A 178 18.10 -8.49 4.46
C GLY A 178 16.87 -7.61 4.60
N VAL A 179 16.30 -7.59 5.83
CA VAL A 179 15.12 -6.78 6.18
C VAL A 179 15.56 -5.65 7.10
N MET A 180 15.09 -4.45 6.83
CA MET A 180 15.34 -3.28 7.65
C MET A 180 14.02 -2.65 8.12
N ILE A 181 13.88 -2.52 9.44
CA ILE A 181 12.80 -1.73 10.02
C ILE A 181 13.14 -0.27 9.77
N ALA A 182 12.26 0.41 9.09
CA ALA A 182 12.47 1.77 8.63
C ALA A 182 11.33 2.69 9.07
N ARG A 183 11.62 3.97 9.25
CA ARG A 183 10.60 5.01 9.38
C ARG A 183 10.18 5.52 8.00
N GLN A 184 8.99 6.05 7.90
CA GLN A 184 8.53 6.74 6.70
C GLN A 184 9.45 7.94 6.41
N GLY A 185 9.96 8.01 5.18
CA GLY A 185 10.76 9.13 4.70
C GLY A 185 9.92 10.26 4.11
N ILE A 186 10.59 11.21 3.47
CA ILE A 186 9.96 12.26 2.67
C ILE A 186 10.44 12.12 1.23
N ARG A 187 9.49 12.01 0.30
CA ARG A 187 9.74 12.16 -1.13
C ARG A 187 9.04 13.42 -1.60
N ARG A 188 9.78 14.26 -2.28
CA ARG A 188 9.24 15.46 -2.93
C ARG A 188 9.45 15.37 -4.43
N TYR A 189 8.59 16.04 -5.16
CA TYR A 189 8.64 16.12 -6.62
C TYR A 189 8.87 17.58 -7.02
N ILE A 190 9.65 17.78 -8.07
CA ILE A 190 9.65 19.06 -8.79
C ILE A 190 8.48 18.97 -9.75
N ASP A 191 7.32 19.44 -9.32
CA ASP A 191 6.10 19.37 -10.11
C ASP A 191 6.19 20.36 -11.30
N ILE A 192 6.02 19.83 -12.50
CA ILE A 192 5.98 20.61 -13.74
C ILE A 192 4.67 20.26 -14.46
N PHE A 193 3.87 21.27 -14.76
CA PHE A 193 2.69 21.08 -15.59
C PHE A 193 3.00 21.40 -17.05
N GLU A 194 3.09 20.34 -17.88
CA GLU A 194 3.21 20.50 -19.33
C GLU A 194 1.87 20.91 -19.94
N LYS A 195 1.80 22.13 -20.47
CA LYS A 195 0.63 22.62 -21.18
C LYS A 195 0.61 22.10 -22.61
N ARG A 196 -0.51 21.55 -23.06
CA ARG A 196 -0.77 21.08 -24.42
C ARG A 196 -2.15 21.52 -24.90
N VAL A 197 -2.42 21.38 -26.19
CA VAL A 197 -3.71 21.70 -26.83
C VAL A 197 -4.17 20.46 -27.60
N ASP A 198 -5.42 20.09 -27.44
CA ASP A 198 -6.02 18.97 -28.17
C ASP A 198 -6.38 19.39 -29.63
N PRO A 199 -6.72 18.44 -30.53
CA PRO A 199 -7.10 18.75 -31.90
C PRO A 199 -8.34 19.64 -32.05
N ARG A 200 -9.12 19.85 -30.99
CA ARG A 200 -10.28 20.75 -30.95
C ARG A 200 -9.98 22.12 -30.35
N GLY A 201 -8.69 22.42 -30.12
CA GLY A 201 -8.24 23.70 -29.58
C GLY A 201 -8.41 23.86 -28.07
N LYS A 202 -8.77 22.79 -27.31
CA LYS A 202 -8.88 22.84 -25.85
C LYS A 202 -7.53 22.62 -25.21
N THR A 203 -7.20 23.46 -24.23
CA THR A 203 -5.98 23.34 -23.44
C THR A 203 -6.14 22.26 -22.37
N TYR A 204 -5.11 21.45 -22.18
CA TYR A 204 -4.98 20.49 -21.08
C TYR A 204 -3.55 20.48 -20.55
N TYR A 205 -3.36 19.88 -19.36
CA TYR A 205 -2.07 19.87 -18.67
C TYR A 205 -1.75 18.46 -18.24
N TRP A 206 -0.51 18.03 -18.45
CA TRP A 206 0.05 16.84 -17.85
C TRP A 206 0.87 17.23 -16.64
N LEU A 207 0.63 16.58 -15.48
CA LEU A 207 1.56 16.64 -14.37
C LEU A 207 2.78 15.79 -14.73
N ALA A 208 3.91 16.45 -14.88
CA ALA A 208 5.22 15.86 -15.08
C ALA A 208 6.14 16.34 -13.96
N GLY A 209 7.24 15.64 -13.72
CA GLY A 209 8.17 16.07 -12.70
C GLY A 209 9.23 15.02 -12.40
N GLU A 210 10.25 15.44 -11.68
CA GLU A 210 11.33 14.59 -11.20
C GLU A 210 11.24 14.42 -9.69
N VAL A 211 11.59 13.24 -9.21
CA VAL A 211 11.60 12.94 -7.78
C VAL A 211 12.81 13.56 -7.12
N LEU A 212 12.59 14.40 -6.11
CA LEU A 212 13.61 14.84 -5.16
C LEU A 212 13.63 13.88 -3.96
N GLU A 213 14.50 12.89 -4.01
CA GLU A 213 14.49 11.79 -3.03
C GLU A 213 15.13 12.12 -1.67
N GLU A 214 15.75 13.28 -1.50
CA GLU A 214 16.49 13.66 -0.29
C GLU A 214 16.02 15.01 0.27
N ALA A 215 14.72 15.22 0.34
CA ALA A 215 14.21 16.37 1.05
C ALA A 215 14.50 16.22 2.54
N GLU A 216 15.07 17.25 3.17
CA GLU A 216 15.22 17.29 4.62
C GLU A 216 13.86 17.13 5.29
N ASP A 217 13.80 16.23 6.26
CA ASP A 217 12.60 15.99 7.05
C ASP A 217 12.47 17.07 8.12
N PRO A 218 11.53 18.02 8.01
CA PRO A 218 11.34 19.04 9.04
C PRO A 218 10.83 18.48 10.37
N GLN A 219 10.37 17.21 10.38
CA GLN A 219 9.91 16.52 11.60
C GLN A 219 10.95 15.55 12.17
N LYS A 220 12.19 15.65 11.72
CA LYS A 220 13.30 14.76 12.12
C LYS A 220 13.44 14.57 13.63
N THR A 221 13.04 15.56 14.40
CA THR A 221 13.13 15.56 15.88
C THR A 221 12.03 14.78 16.59
N LEU A 222 10.98 14.33 15.89
CA LEU A 222 9.80 13.68 16.50
C LEU A 222 9.87 12.15 16.52
N ILE A 223 10.78 11.57 15.74
CA ILE A 223 10.92 10.11 15.58
C ILE A 223 12.36 9.75 15.93
N ASN A 224 12.57 8.59 16.51
CA ASN A 224 13.90 8.08 16.86
C ASN A 224 14.86 8.20 15.65
N ASP A 225 15.81 9.13 15.73
CA ASP A 225 16.71 9.49 14.63
C ASP A 225 17.66 8.36 14.19
N ASP A 226 17.75 7.29 14.99
CA ASP A 226 18.65 6.14 14.74
C ASP A 226 18.10 5.19 13.66
N LEU A 227 16.82 5.29 13.27
CA LEU A 227 16.24 4.44 12.24
C LEU A 227 16.36 5.10 10.85
N PRO A 228 16.82 4.34 9.83
CA PRO A 228 16.85 4.82 8.46
C PRO A 228 15.44 5.07 7.94
N THR A 229 15.32 5.90 6.92
CA THR A 229 14.08 6.03 6.17
C THR A 229 13.88 4.82 5.24
N ASP A 230 12.62 4.55 4.90
CA ASP A 230 12.27 3.54 3.91
C ASP A 230 12.95 3.79 2.54
N VAL A 231 13.09 5.07 2.14
CA VAL A 231 13.82 5.47 0.93
C VAL A 231 15.30 5.08 1.02
N GLN A 232 15.97 5.41 2.14
CA GLN A 232 17.39 5.10 2.34
C GLN A 232 17.64 3.59 2.38
N ALA A 233 16.81 2.85 3.09
CA ALA A 233 16.96 1.40 3.24
C ALA A 233 16.73 0.66 1.90
N LEU A 234 15.71 1.05 1.11
CA LEU A 234 15.46 0.43 -0.19
C LEU A 234 16.61 0.67 -1.17
N ARG A 235 17.20 1.87 -1.19
CA ARG A 235 18.38 2.19 -2.01
C ARG A 235 19.60 1.33 -1.67
N GLN A 236 19.71 0.89 -0.44
CA GLN A 236 20.78 0.00 0.03
C GLN A 236 20.43 -1.48 -0.18
N ASN A 237 19.46 -1.81 -1.01
CA ASN A 237 18.99 -3.17 -1.29
C ASN A 237 18.47 -3.94 -0.07
N TYR A 238 17.95 -3.24 0.95
CA TYR A 238 17.19 -3.88 2.01
C TYR A 238 15.71 -3.93 1.68
N ILE A 239 15.04 -5.02 2.04
CA ILE A 239 13.58 -5.03 2.14
C ILE A 239 13.21 -4.09 3.28
N THR A 240 12.43 -3.06 3.00
CA THR A 240 11.98 -2.14 4.03
C THR A 240 10.68 -2.64 4.66
N MET A 241 10.55 -2.48 5.96
CA MET A 241 9.31 -2.75 6.68
C MET A 241 9.00 -1.58 7.60
N THR A 242 7.97 -0.81 7.24
CA THR A 242 7.56 0.41 7.94
C THR A 242 6.16 0.22 8.52
N PRO A 243 5.99 0.24 9.84
CA PRO A 243 4.65 0.22 10.44
C PRO A 243 3.97 1.58 10.21
N LEU A 244 2.73 1.53 9.69
CA LEU A 244 1.92 2.72 9.42
C LEU A 244 0.66 2.73 10.28
N GLN A 245 0.11 3.92 10.48
CA GLN A 245 -1.15 4.15 11.18
C GLN A 245 -2.02 5.17 10.42
N TYR A 246 -3.32 5.10 10.60
CA TYR A 246 -4.28 6.03 9.99
C TYR A 246 -4.53 7.30 10.83
N ASN A 247 -4.13 7.32 12.09
CA ASN A 247 -4.31 8.49 12.94
C ASN A 247 -3.23 9.53 12.63
N LEU A 248 -3.63 10.59 11.94
CA LEU A 248 -2.76 11.70 11.52
C LEU A 248 -2.67 12.83 12.56
N THR A 249 -3.18 12.64 13.77
CA THR A 249 -3.13 13.66 14.82
C THR A 249 -1.70 13.97 15.20
N HIS A 250 -1.29 15.24 15.06
CA HIS A 250 0.01 15.74 15.45
C HIS A 250 0.07 15.93 16.97
N THR A 251 0.56 14.93 17.69
CA THR A 251 0.49 14.86 19.17
C THR A 251 1.20 16.01 19.88
N THR A 252 2.32 16.51 19.33
CA THR A 252 3.03 17.66 19.87
C THR A 252 2.23 18.94 19.68
N GLY A 253 1.62 19.12 18.50
CA GLY A 253 0.74 20.26 18.22
C GLY A 253 -0.50 20.31 19.09
N LEU A 254 -1.06 19.14 19.48
CA LEU A 254 -2.15 19.11 20.45
C LEU A 254 -1.77 19.77 21.80
N LYS A 255 -0.57 19.47 22.28
CA LYS A 255 -0.08 20.06 23.56
C LYS A 255 0.09 21.58 23.45
N GLU A 256 0.64 22.02 22.31
CA GLU A 256 0.82 23.45 22.04
C GLU A 256 -0.54 24.18 21.97
N LEU A 257 -1.51 23.64 21.22
CA LEU A 257 -2.84 24.20 21.12
C LEU A 257 -3.61 24.18 22.46
N GLN A 258 -3.41 23.18 23.31
CA GLN A 258 -3.96 23.15 24.66
C GLN A 258 -3.42 24.29 25.53
N THR A 259 -2.14 24.62 25.39
CA THR A 259 -1.55 25.78 26.10
C THR A 259 -2.17 27.09 25.63
N TRP A 260 -2.33 27.28 24.32
CA TRP A 260 -3.01 28.46 23.77
C TRP A 260 -4.45 28.58 24.25
N HIS A 261 -5.20 27.47 24.27
CA HIS A 261 -6.59 27.49 24.73
C HIS A 261 -6.69 27.99 26.18
N ASN A 262 -5.79 27.56 27.04
CA ASN A 262 -5.79 27.97 28.45
C ASN A 262 -5.33 29.42 28.66
N GLU A 263 -4.57 29.99 27.74
CA GLU A 263 -3.99 31.33 27.90
C GLU A 263 -4.72 32.44 27.12
N GLN A 264 -5.42 32.14 26.00
CA GLN A 264 -5.85 33.16 25.03
C GLN A 264 -7.27 33.02 24.48
N ILE A 265 -7.96 31.90 24.68
CA ILE A 265 -9.28 31.64 24.06
C ILE A 265 -10.42 31.74 25.07
N THR A 266 -10.16 32.11 26.29
CA THR A 266 -11.14 32.20 27.38
C THR A 266 -11.74 33.61 27.60
N ASP A 267 -11.48 34.57 26.70
CA ASP A 267 -12.08 35.94 26.77
C ASP A 267 -13.21 36.13 25.76
#